data_1a374f2f70f42d4ce0b286e4933e32f0
#
_entry.id   1a374f2f70f42d4ce0b286e4933e32f0
#
_cell.length_a   1.000
_cell.length_b   1.000
_cell.length_c   1.000
_cell.angle_alpha   90.00
_cell.angle_beta   90.00
_cell.angle_gamma   90.00
#
_symmetry.space_group_name_H-M   'P 1'
#
loop_
_entity.id
_entity.type
_entity.pdbx_description
1 polymer ?
#
loop_
_entity_poly.entity_id
_entity_poly.type
_entity_poly.pdbx_seq_one_letter_code
_entity_poly.pdbx_strand_id
1 'polypeptide(L)'
;MVDTEAVEKLKKEEESNHINNDLDHILMRRSQNTLIVVGTGIILFSIWTVVKTLGLVFMLKDESIAIARKAADEIGSNVSDQHLYYIVLAVMLIIMLLFLAVRTYIGRAAISEGRGVRRRKGYLILAVILIIINTVAVTANYLLPESQEYLGELSTNNSMPALIIEVTSMIMMVEMVFAAVRLRRVRRRISRSTEQKEQE
;
A
#
# COMPACT_ATOMS: atom_id res chain seq x y z
N MET A 1 56.86 -14.80 22.26
CA MET A 1 56.07 -15.83 21.58
C MET A 1 54.71 -15.19 21.30
N VAL A 2 54.44 -14.89 20.05
CA VAL A 2 53.14 -14.31 19.69
C VAL A 2 52.12 -15.42 19.77
N ASP A 3 51.02 -15.16 20.51
CA ASP A 3 50.00 -16.13 20.73
C ASP A 3 49.21 -16.40 19.43
N THR A 4 49.62 -17.47 18.73
CA THR A 4 49.10 -17.85 17.42
C THR A 4 47.58 -18.04 17.43
N GLU A 5 47.04 -18.44 18.57
CA GLU A 5 45.60 -18.65 18.78
C GLU A 5 44.83 -17.32 18.86
N ALA A 6 45.43 -16.28 19.44
CA ALA A 6 44.85 -14.92 19.47
C ALA A 6 44.82 -14.31 18.06
N VAL A 7 45.88 -14.49 17.27
CA VAL A 7 45.94 -14.00 15.88
C VAL A 7 44.91 -14.70 15.00
N GLU A 8 44.70 -15.99 15.16
CA GLU A 8 43.70 -16.74 14.40
C GLU A 8 42.27 -16.36 14.77
N LYS A 9 41.99 -16.07 16.03
CA LYS A 9 40.69 -15.54 16.50
C LYS A 9 40.40 -14.16 15.89
N LEU A 10 41.37 -13.25 15.93
CA LEU A 10 41.22 -11.91 15.34
C LEU A 10 40.94 -11.99 13.84
N LYS A 11 41.65 -12.85 13.11
CA LYS A 11 41.44 -13.05 11.68
C LYS A 11 40.06 -13.59 11.34
N LYS A 12 39.55 -14.55 12.12
CA LYS A 12 38.16 -15.08 11.96
C LYS A 12 37.11 -14.03 12.27
N GLU A 13 37.36 -13.17 13.26
CA GLU A 13 36.45 -12.09 13.63
C GLU A 13 36.40 -11.00 12.56
N GLU A 14 37.54 -10.65 11.99
CA GLU A 14 37.67 -9.71 10.87
C GLU A 14 36.97 -10.23 9.60
N GLU A 15 37.16 -11.49 9.25
CA GLU A 15 36.49 -12.14 8.12
C GLU A 15 34.98 -12.24 8.32
N SER A 16 34.52 -12.56 9.51
CA SER A 16 33.08 -12.57 9.88
C SER A 16 32.47 -11.18 9.78
N ASN A 17 33.17 -10.14 10.23
CA ASN A 17 32.71 -8.77 10.15
C ASN A 17 32.65 -8.26 8.70
N HIS A 18 33.57 -8.66 7.84
CA HIS A 18 33.57 -8.31 6.42
C HIS A 18 32.37 -8.95 5.70
N ILE A 19 32.12 -10.24 5.94
CA ILE A 19 30.98 -10.97 5.37
C ILE A 19 29.65 -10.36 5.81
N ASN A 20 29.52 -9.98 7.08
CA ASN A 20 28.30 -9.34 7.59
C ASN A 20 28.04 -7.98 6.98
N ASN A 21 29.07 -7.17 6.77
CA ASN A 21 28.95 -5.88 6.10
C ASN A 21 28.49 -6.01 4.64
N ASP A 22 29.06 -6.97 3.89
CA ASP A 22 28.67 -7.22 2.51
C ASP A 22 27.21 -7.68 2.41
N LEU A 23 26.79 -8.57 3.32
CA LEU A 23 25.39 -9.01 3.43
C LEU A 23 24.42 -7.85 3.71
N ASP A 24 24.77 -6.95 4.63
CA ASP A 24 23.96 -5.79 4.94
C ASP A 24 23.84 -4.82 3.75
N HIS A 25 24.91 -4.63 2.96
CA HIS A 25 24.87 -3.86 1.73
C HIS A 25 23.98 -4.50 0.65
N ILE A 26 24.02 -5.80 0.47
CA ILE A 26 23.15 -6.54 -0.46
C ILE A 26 21.69 -6.42 -0.03
N LEU A 27 21.40 -6.62 1.27
CA LEU A 27 20.06 -6.51 1.83
C LEU A 27 19.51 -5.08 1.69
N MET A 28 20.36 -4.07 1.87
CA MET A 28 19.98 -2.67 1.67
C MET A 28 19.57 -2.41 0.24
N ARG A 29 20.38 -2.79 -0.76
CA ARG A 29 20.08 -2.62 -2.19
C ARG A 29 18.80 -3.36 -2.59
N ARG A 30 18.63 -4.59 -2.11
CA ARG A 30 17.41 -5.38 -2.38
C ARG A 30 16.17 -4.67 -1.82
N SER A 31 16.22 -4.20 -0.58
CA SER A 31 15.10 -3.50 0.04
C SER A 31 14.78 -2.15 -0.65
N GLN A 32 15.81 -1.44 -1.13
CA GLN A 32 15.64 -0.22 -1.92
C GLN A 32 14.93 -0.49 -3.24
N ASN A 33 15.38 -1.51 -3.99
CA ASN A 33 14.74 -1.91 -5.24
C ASN A 33 13.29 -2.35 -5.03
N THR A 34 13.03 -3.16 -3.99
CA THR A 34 11.66 -3.56 -3.64
C THR A 34 10.78 -2.35 -3.38
N LEU A 35 11.24 -1.34 -2.61
CA LEU A 35 10.48 -0.12 -2.37
C LEU A 35 10.16 0.66 -3.64
N ILE A 36 11.09 0.74 -4.59
CA ILE A 36 10.87 1.43 -5.86
C ILE A 36 9.83 0.68 -6.70
N VAL A 37 10.00 -0.63 -6.85
CA VAL A 37 9.09 -1.46 -7.66
C VAL A 37 7.68 -1.47 -7.07
N VAL A 38 7.56 -1.75 -5.78
CA VAL A 38 6.27 -1.80 -5.11
C VAL A 38 5.61 -0.43 -5.05
N GLY A 39 6.38 0.64 -4.77
CA GLY A 39 5.87 2.00 -4.81
C GLY A 39 5.31 2.40 -6.17
N THR A 40 5.97 2.00 -7.26
CA THR A 40 5.48 2.19 -8.63
C THR A 40 4.22 1.37 -8.88
N GLY A 41 4.20 0.11 -8.44
CA GLY A 41 3.03 -0.75 -8.52
C GLY A 41 1.81 -0.15 -7.83
N ILE A 42 1.96 0.38 -6.62
CA ILE A 42 0.87 1.03 -5.88
C ILE A 42 0.28 2.21 -6.69
N ILE A 43 1.10 3.02 -7.36
CA ILE A 43 0.62 4.12 -8.20
C ILE A 43 -0.18 3.58 -9.40
N LEU A 44 0.34 2.58 -10.10
CA LEU A 44 -0.32 1.97 -11.26
C LEU A 44 -1.66 1.32 -10.88
N PHE A 45 -1.69 0.55 -9.79
CA PHE A 45 -2.94 -0.03 -9.28
C PHE A 45 -3.94 1.03 -8.84
N SER A 46 -3.48 2.17 -8.33
CA SER A 46 -4.37 3.28 -7.97
C SER A 46 -5.05 3.90 -9.19
N ILE A 47 -4.31 4.09 -10.27
CA ILE A 47 -4.87 4.57 -11.55
C ILE A 47 -5.87 3.55 -12.09
N TRP A 48 -5.53 2.26 -12.06
CA TRP A 48 -6.42 1.20 -12.51
C TRP A 48 -7.73 1.16 -11.70
N THR A 49 -7.65 1.34 -10.38
CA THR A 49 -8.84 1.40 -9.52
C THR A 49 -9.76 2.56 -9.93
N VAL A 50 -9.19 3.71 -10.28
CA VAL A 50 -9.96 4.86 -10.78
C VAL A 50 -10.68 4.51 -12.08
N VAL A 51 -9.97 3.95 -13.06
CA VAL A 51 -10.54 3.56 -14.35
C VAL A 51 -11.67 2.56 -14.18
N LYS A 52 -11.45 1.52 -13.33
CA LYS A 52 -12.47 0.51 -13.00
C LYS A 52 -13.71 1.14 -12.37
N THR A 53 -13.54 1.99 -11.36
CA THR A 53 -14.65 2.62 -10.63
C THR A 53 -15.45 3.55 -11.53
N LEU A 54 -14.79 4.34 -12.37
CA LEU A 54 -15.48 5.16 -13.37
C LEU A 54 -16.28 4.29 -14.34
N GLY A 55 -15.69 3.22 -14.86
CA GLY A 55 -16.39 2.27 -15.74
C GLY A 55 -17.65 1.71 -15.09
N LEU A 56 -17.57 1.27 -13.83
CA LEU A 56 -18.72 0.77 -13.08
C LEU A 56 -19.80 1.82 -12.90
N VAL A 57 -19.47 3.05 -12.52
CA VAL A 57 -20.45 4.14 -12.32
C VAL A 57 -21.20 4.45 -13.63
N PHE A 58 -20.49 4.40 -14.77
CA PHE A 58 -21.15 4.60 -16.06
C PHE A 58 -22.03 3.42 -16.48
N MET A 59 -21.60 2.18 -16.19
CA MET A 59 -22.38 0.98 -16.53
C MET A 59 -23.61 0.79 -15.64
N LEU A 60 -23.53 1.19 -14.37
CA LEU A 60 -24.56 0.98 -13.34
C LEU A 60 -25.33 2.29 -13.02
N LYS A 61 -25.56 3.13 -14.02
CA LYS A 61 -26.23 4.41 -13.84
C LYS A 61 -27.60 4.26 -13.16
N ASP A 62 -28.43 3.37 -13.64
CA ASP A 62 -29.81 3.21 -13.15
C ASP A 62 -29.87 2.67 -11.72
N GLU A 63 -28.98 1.72 -11.37
CA GLU A 63 -28.87 1.21 -10.01
C GLU A 63 -28.32 2.27 -9.05
N SER A 64 -27.34 3.06 -9.48
CA SER A 64 -26.81 4.19 -8.70
C SER A 64 -27.91 5.22 -8.38
N ILE A 65 -28.79 5.50 -9.33
CA ILE A 65 -29.94 6.38 -9.13
C ILE A 65 -30.95 5.76 -8.15
N ALA A 66 -31.22 4.45 -8.26
CA ALA A 66 -32.17 3.77 -7.38
C ALA A 66 -31.71 3.78 -5.90
N ILE A 67 -30.42 3.54 -5.66
CA ILE A 67 -29.84 3.60 -4.32
C ILE A 67 -29.91 5.04 -3.75
N ALA A 68 -29.54 6.02 -4.57
CA ALA A 68 -29.56 7.41 -4.17
C ALA A 68 -30.98 7.91 -3.92
N ARG A 69 -31.98 7.41 -4.65
CA ARG A 69 -33.38 7.74 -4.44
C ARG A 69 -33.87 7.22 -3.10
N LYS A 70 -33.56 5.98 -2.73
CA LYS A 70 -33.89 5.47 -1.39
C LYS A 70 -33.36 6.37 -0.29
N ALA A 71 -32.12 6.80 -0.37
CA ALA A 71 -31.50 7.70 0.60
C ALA A 71 -32.14 9.11 0.59
N ALA A 72 -32.57 9.62 -0.57
CA ALA A 72 -33.23 10.90 -0.70
C ALA A 72 -34.65 10.88 -0.12
N ASP A 73 -35.39 9.78 -0.31
CA ASP A 73 -36.73 9.58 0.22
C ASP A 73 -36.70 9.49 1.75
N GLU A 74 -35.70 8.86 2.34
CA GLU A 74 -35.47 8.80 3.80
C GLU A 74 -35.29 10.20 4.42
N ILE A 75 -34.66 11.13 3.65
CA ILE A 75 -34.43 12.52 4.09
C ILE A 75 -35.62 13.43 3.74
N GLY A 76 -36.60 12.93 2.99
CA GLY A 76 -37.76 13.71 2.55
C GLY A 76 -37.49 14.75 1.48
N SER A 77 -36.43 14.56 0.67
CA SER A 77 -36.03 15.49 -0.35
C SER A 77 -36.58 15.11 -1.74
N ASN A 78 -37.30 16.05 -2.35
CA ASN A 78 -37.96 15.87 -3.66
C ASN A 78 -37.03 16.33 -4.79
N VAL A 79 -35.94 15.58 -5.03
CA VAL A 79 -34.93 15.90 -6.05
C VAL A 79 -35.19 15.05 -7.29
N SER A 80 -35.03 15.64 -8.51
CA SER A 80 -35.17 14.89 -9.74
C SER A 80 -34.01 13.88 -9.92
N ASP A 81 -34.29 12.72 -10.55
CA ASP A 81 -33.34 11.62 -10.77
C ASP A 81 -32.03 12.10 -11.43
N GLN A 82 -32.12 13.04 -12.35
CA GLN A 82 -30.97 13.58 -13.05
C GLN A 82 -30.05 14.36 -12.11
N HIS A 83 -30.58 15.19 -11.24
CA HIS A 83 -29.78 15.93 -10.25
C HIS A 83 -29.19 14.98 -9.21
N LEU A 84 -29.92 13.98 -8.79
CA LEU A 84 -29.48 12.96 -7.85
C LEU A 84 -28.28 12.19 -8.41
N TYR A 85 -28.33 11.79 -9.68
CA TYR A 85 -27.20 11.14 -10.36
C TYR A 85 -25.93 12.01 -10.38
N TYR A 86 -26.06 13.30 -10.71
CA TYR A 86 -24.90 14.19 -10.70
C TYR A 86 -24.31 14.42 -9.32
N ILE A 87 -25.14 14.47 -8.28
CA ILE A 87 -24.67 14.56 -6.89
C ILE A 87 -23.88 13.30 -6.51
N VAL A 88 -24.42 12.11 -6.77
CA VAL A 88 -23.75 10.84 -6.50
C VAL A 88 -22.43 10.76 -7.26
N LEU A 89 -22.44 11.09 -8.55
CA LEU A 89 -21.25 11.11 -9.39
C LEU A 89 -20.18 12.05 -8.82
N ALA A 90 -20.57 13.26 -8.42
CA ALA A 90 -19.64 14.24 -7.85
C ALA A 90 -19.03 13.76 -6.53
N VAL A 91 -19.84 13.20 -5.63
CA VAL A 91 -19.36 12.66 -4.34
C VAL A 91 -18.41 11.50 -4.58
N MET A 92 -18.77 10.56 -5.45
CA MET A 92 -17.92 9.41 -5.79
C MET A 92 -16.59 9.87 -6.42
N LEU A 93 -16.60 10.85 -7.30
CA LEU A 93 -15.39 11.44 -7.90
C LEU A 93 -14.48 12.06 -6.83
N ILE A 94 -15.03 12.83 -5.89
CA ILE A 94 -14.27 13.45 -4.81
C ILE A 94 -13.59 12.38 -3.94
N ILE A 95 -14.36 11.37 -3.52
CA ILE A 95 -13.83 10.26 -2.70
C ILE A 95 -12.72 9.54 -3.47
N MET A 96 -12.93 9.23 -4.73
CA MET A 96 -11.97 8.53 -5.58
C MET A 96 -10.68 9.33 -5.78
N LEU A 97 -10.77 10.65 -6.02
CA LEU A 97 -9.60 11.53 -6.13
C LEU A 97 -8.83 11.60 -4.82
N LEU A 98 -9.52 11.62 -3.68
CA LEU A 98 -8.89 11.58 -2.37
C LEU A 98 -8.09 10.27 -2.17
N PHE A 99 -8.69 9.12 -2.48
CA PHE A 99 -8.00 7.84 -2.43
C PHE A 99 -6.81 7.76 -3.37
N LEU A 100 -6.95 8.25 -4.60
CA LEU A 100 -5.87 8.33 -5.57
C LEU A 100 -4.71 9.18 -5.04
N ALA A 101 -5.00 10.36 -4.48
CA ALA A 101 -4.00 11.26 -3.93
C ALA A 101 -3.24 10.61 -2.77
N VAL A 102 -3.93 9.95 -1.85
CA VAL A 102 -3.32 9.26 -0.70
C VAL A 102 -2.43 8.10 -1.17
N ARG A 103 -2.91 7.23 -2.06
CA ARG A 103 -2.12 6.11 -2.60
C ARG A 103 -0.91 6.58 -3.41
N THR A 104 -1.09 7.62 -4.22
CA THR A 104 0.01 8.24 -4.98
C THR A 104 1.05 8.85 -4.05
N TYR A 105 0.63 9.51 -2.97
CA TYR A 105 1.53 10.03 -1.95
C TYR A 105 2.35 8.91 -1.30
N ILE A 106 1.71 7.80 -0.92
CA ILE A 106 2.37 6.63 -0.33
C ILE A 106 3.39 6.04 -1.32
N GLY A 107 2.98 5.80 -2.57
CA GLY A 107 3.86 5.25 -3.61
C GLY A 107 5.08 6.13 -3.88
N ARG A 108 4.88 7.46 -4.03
CA ARG A 108 5.98 8.43 -4.22
C ARG A 108 6.91 8.50 -3.01
N ALA A 109 6.38 8.44 -1.80
CA ALA A 109 7.18 8.45 -0.58
C ALA A 109 8.03 7.17 -0.45
N ALA A 110 7.48 5.99 -0.81
CA ALA A 110 8.20 4.73 -0.85
C ALA A 110 9.33 4.76 -1.89
N ILE A 111 9.07 5.24 -3.10
CA ILE A 111 10.09 5.42 -4.15
C ILE A 111 11.21 6.36 -3.67
N SER A 112 10.86 7.47 -3.05
CA SER A 112 11.83 8.45 -2.54
C SER A 112 12.70 7.88 -1.42
N GLU A 113 12.14 7.07 -0.52
CA GLU A 113 12.91 6.36 0.53
C GLU A 113 13.79 5.26 -0.07
N GLY A 114 13.30 4.54 -1.09
CA GLY A 114 14.07 3.56 -1.85
C GLY A 114 15.29 4.19 -2.55
N ARG A 115 15.12 5.38 -3.13
CA ARG A 115 16.23 6.16 -3.74
C ARG A 115 17.17 6.82 -2.71
N GLY A 116 16.86 6.73 -1.42
CA GLY A 116 17.69 7.32 -0.36
C GLY A 116 17.49 8.82 -0.15
N VAL A 117 16.59 9.48 -0.87
CA VAL A 117 16.44 10.95 -0.89
C VAL A 117 15.74 11.48 0.37
N ARG A 118 14.77 10.77 0.93
CA ARG A 118 13.97 11.27 2.07
C ARG A 118 13.57 10.15 3.04
N ARG A 119 13.66 10.43 4.36
CA ARG A 119 13.20 9.55 5.44
C ARG A 119 11.91 10.12 6.05
N ARG A 120 10.74 9.80 5.50
CA ARG A 120 9.45 10.16 6.10
C ARG A 120 8.82 8.95 6.79
N LYS A 121 8.42 9.08 8.05
CA LYS A 121 7.72 8.00 8.78
C LYS A 121 6.21 7.99 8.51
N GLY A 122 5.64 9.14 8.16
CA GLY A 122 4.19 9.32 8.03
C GLY A 122 3.51 8.45 6.98
N TYR A 123 4.16 8.19 5.83
CA TYR A 123 3.56 7.36 4.81
C TYR A 123 3.37 5.90 5.23
N LEU A 124 4.21 5.38 6.15
CA LEU A 124 4.05 4.01 6.68
C LEU A 124 2.81 3.90 7.57
N ILE A 125 2.56 4.91 8.41
CA ILE A 125 1.36 4.95 9.24
C ILE A 125 0.13 4.99 8.34
N LEU A 126 0.16 5.85 7.31
CA LEU A 126 -0.93 5.96 6.33
C LEU A 126 -1.15 4.65 5.56
N ALA A 127 -0.08 3.96 5.19
CA ALA A 127 -0.15 2.65 4.52
C ALA A 127 -0.80 1.59 5.43
N VAL A 128 -0.42 1.54 6.72
CA VAL A 128 -1.03 0.61 7.68
C VAL A 128 -2.53 0.89 7.87
N ILE A 129 -2.91 2.16 8.00
CA ILE A 129 -4.32 2.56 8.08
C ILE A 129 -5.08 2.11 6.83
N LEU A 130 -4.52 2.33 5.64
CA LEU A 130 -5.14 1.87 4.39
C LEU A 130 -5.25 0.35 4.29
N ILE A 131 -4.25 -0.40 4.76
CA ILE A 131 -4.32 -1.87 4.81
C ILE A 131 -5.49 -2.30 5.68
N ILE A 132 -5.66 -1.70 6.87
CA ILE A 132 -6.76 -2.01 7.78
C ILE A 132 -8.10 -1.69 7.12
N ILE A 133 -8.27 -0.49 6.55
CA ILE A 133 -9.51 -0.07 5.88
C ILE A 133 -9.83 -1.03 4.73
N ASN A 134 -8.86 -1.35 3.87
CA ASN A 134 -9.07 -2.28 2.75
C ASN A 134 -9.41 -3.69 3.24
N THR A 135 -8.76 -4.17 4.31
CA THR A 135 -9.08 -5.48 4.90
C THR A 135 -10.53 -5.53 5.38
N VAL A 136 -10.95 -4.50 6.11
CA VAL A 136 -12.35 -4.39 6.59
C VAL A 136 -13.33 -4.32 5.40
N ALA A 137 -13.02 -3.52 4.39
CA ALA A 137 -13.86 -3.38 3.20
C ALA A 137 -13.98 -4.71 2.41
N VAL A 138 -12.87 -5.42 2.19
CA VAL A 138 -12.89 -6.73 1.53
C VAL A 138 -13.66 -7.75 2.36
N THR A 139 -13.46 -7.79 3.70
CA THR A 139 -14.17 -8.68 4.59
C THR A 139 -15.67 -8.39 4.58
N ALA A 140 -16.07 -7.13 4.66
CA ALA A 140 -17.47 -6.72 4.62
C ALA A 140 -18.13 -7.10 3.28
N ASN A 141 -17.46 -6.85 2.16
CA ASN A 141 -18.05 -7.08 0.84
C ASN A 141 -18.16 -8.57 0.45
N TYR A 142 -17.24 -9.42 0.94
CA TYR A 142 -17.16 -10.81 0.48
C TYR A 142 -17.56 -11.85 1.53
N LEU A 143 -17.55 -11.52 2.81
CA LEU A 143 -17.84 -12.47 3.90
C LEU A 143 -19.19 -12.21 4.61
N LEU A 144 -19.78 -11.02 4.49
CA LEU A 144 -21.07 -10.75 5.08
C LEU A 144 -22.19 -11.10 4.08
N PRO A 145 -23.09 -12.04 4.42
CA PRO A 145 -24.18 -12.46 3.52
C PRO A 145 -25.16 -11.32 3.21
N GLU A 146 -25.38 -10.39 4.13
CA GLU A 146 -26.25 -9.24 3.93
C GLU A 146 -25.77 -8.29 2.81
N SER A 147 -24.47 -8.20 2.57
CA SER A 147 -23.93 -7.38 1.49
C SER A 147 -24.22 -7.96 0.09
N GLN A 148 -24.42 -9.28 0.00
CA GLN A 148 -24.75 -9.95 -1.26
C GLN A 148 -26.19 -9.67 -1.70
N GLU A 149 -27.10 -9.46 -0.78
CA GLU A 149 -28.49 -9.14 -1.07
C GLU A 149 -28.67 -7.71 -1.61
N TYR A 150 -27.83 -6.77 -1.15
CA TYR A 150 -27.82 -5.38 -1.63
C TYR A 150 -27.08 -5.17 -2.95
N LEU A 151 -26.11 -6.03 -3.28
CA LEU A 151 -25.30 -5.92 -4.49
C LEU A 151 -25.88 -6.66 -5.70
N GLY A 152 -26.99 -7.38 -5.52
CA GLY A 152 -27.77 -8.04 -6.57
C GLY A 152 -26.96 -8.99 -7.47
N GLU A 153 -27.56 -9.43 -8.54
CA GLU A 153 -26.98 -10.35 -9.54
C GLU A 153 -25.68 -9.87 -10.21
N LEU A 154 -25.35 -8.58 -10.10
CA LEU A 154 -24.11 -7.99 -10.62
C LEU A 154 -22.83 -8.45 -9.89
N SER A 155 -22.98 -8.87 -8.63
CA SER A 155 -21.85 -9.23 -7.76
C SER A 155 -21.18 -10.54 -8.19
N THR A 156 -21.93 -11.51 -8.68
CA THR A 156 -21.44 -12.90 -8.78
C THR A 156 -20.53 -13.17 -9.96
N ASN A 157 -20.71 -12.54 -11.10
CA ASN A 157 -19.91 -12.85 -12.29
C ASN A 157 -18.66 -11.96 -12.50
N ASN A 158 -18.65 -10.73 -11.95
CA ASN A 158 -17.55 -9.79 -12.11
C ASN A 158 -16.69 -9.62 -10.83
N SER A 159 -17.05 -10.29 -9.73
CA SER A 159 -16.42 -10.10 -8.43
C SER A 159 -15.02 -10.71 -8.31
N MET A 160 -14.77 -11.86 -8.94
CA MET A 160 -13.49 -12.57 -8.83
C MET A 160 -12.29 -11.78 -9.36
N PRO A 161 -12.30 -11.19 -10.56
CA PRO A 161 -11.18 -10.37 -11.02
C PRO A 161 -10.96 -9.13 -10.14
N ALA A 162 -12.05 -8.54 -9.64
CA ALA A 162 -11.97 -7.40 -8.74
C ALA A 162 -11.32 -7.77 -7.40
N LEU A 163 -11.70 -8.91 -6.82
CA LEU A 163 -11.12 -9.44 -5.60
C LEU A 163 -9.61 -9.69 -5.76
N ILE A 164 -9.19 -10.32 -6.86
CA ILE A 164 -7.78 -10.59 -7.13
C ILE A 164 -6.98 -9.29 -7.17
N ILE A 165 -7.49 -8.25 -7.81
CA ILE A 165 -6.83 -6.94 -7.90
C ILE A 165 -6.73 -6.28 -6.52
N GLU A 166 -7.79 -6.33 -5.72
CA GLU A 166 -7.81 -5.76 -4.38
C GLU A 166 -6.84 -6.48 -3.44
N VAL A 167 -6.85 -7.82 -3.44
CA VAL A 167 -5.92 -8.63 -2.66
C VAL A 167 -4.47 -8.39 -3.10
N THR A 168 -4.19 -8.33 -4.41
CA THR A 168 -2.87 -8.04 -4.93
C THR A 168 -2.39 -6.65 -4.48
N SER A 169 -3.25 -5.64 -4.53
CA SER A 169 -2.94 -4.29 -4.04
C SER A 169 -2.62 -4.28 -2.55
N MET A 170 -3.34 -5.07 -1.74
CA MET A 170 -3.06 -5.23 -0.32
C MET A 170 -1.70 -5.89 -0.06
N ILE A 171 -1.40 -6.98 -0.76
CA ILE A 171 -0.11 -7.67 -0.67
C ILE A 171 1.03 -6.71 -0.98
N MET A 172 0.92 -5.91 -2.04
CA MET A 172 1.93 -4.90 -2.38
C MET A 172 2.13 -3.86 -1.27
N MET A 173 1.06 -3.39 -0.63
CA MET A 173 1.19 -2.46 0.49
C MET A 173 1.88 -3.10 1.70
N VAL A 174 1.57 -4.36 2.01
CA VAL A 174 2.22 -5.13 3.06
C VAL A 174 3.70 -5.33 2.75
N GLU A 175 4.06 -5.74 1.54
CA GLU A 175 5.46 -5.86 1.10
C GLU A 175 6.22 -4.54 1.21
N MET A 176 5.60 -3.42 0.85
CA MET A 176 6.18 -2.09 1.00
C MET A 176 6.51 -1.79 2.45
N VAL A 177 5.60 -2.06 3.39
CA VAL A 177 5.82 -1.83 4.82
C VAL A 177 6.99 -2.69 5.32
N PHE A 178 7.02 -3.98 4.96
CA PHE A 178 8.12 -4.88 5.34
C PHE A 178 9.46 -4.42 4.76
N ALA A 179 9.50 -4.05 3.48
CA ALA A 179 10.72 -3.56 2.83
C ALA A 179 11.24 -2.27 3.49
N ALA A 180 10.35 -1.34 3.83
CA ALA A 180 10.72 -0.10 4.50
C ALA A 180 11.25 -0.33 5.93
N VAL A 181 10.61 -1.21 6.70
CA VAL A 181 11.06 -1.57 8.06
C VAL A 181 12.43 -2.25 7.99
N ARG A 182 12.61 -3.19 7.03
CA ARG A 182 13.87 -3.89 6.81
C ARG A 182 14.99 -2.94 6.43
N LEU A 183 14.74 -2.03 5.47
CA LEU A 183 15.70 -1.02 5.04
C LEU A 183 16.17 -0.15 6.21
N ARG A 184 15.25 0.29 7.06
CA ARG A 184 15.57 1.12 8.24
C ARG A 184 16.38 0.36 9.28
N ARG A 185 16.10 -0.94 9.46
CA ARG A 185 16.86 -1.80 10.39
C ARG A 185 18.29 -2.00 9.92
N VAL A 186 18.49 -2.31 8.64
CA VAL A 186 19.82 -2.49 8.04
C VAL A 186 20.62 -1.20 8.11
N ARG A 187 20.04 -0.04 7.73
CA ARG A 187 20.71 1.26 7.83
C ARG A 187 21.18 1.58 9.25
N ARG A 188 20.38 1.24 10.29
CA ARG A 188 20.80 1.46 11.68
C ARG A 188 21.98 0.58 12.08
N ARG A 189 22.07 -0.64 11.54
CA ARG A 189 23.21 -1.54 11.80
C ARG A 189 24.48 -0.96 11.19
N ILE A 190 24.44 -0.59 9.92
CA ILE A 190 25.59 0.00 9.21
C ILE A 190 26.08 1.27 9.94
N SER A 191 25.16 2.16 10.35
CA SER A 191 25.54 3.39 11.06
C SER A 191 26.26 3.10 12.37
N ARG A 192 25.81 2.11 13.14
CA ARG A 192 26.48 1.73 14.40
C ARG A 192 27.86 1.12 14.19
N SER A 193 28.03 0.29 13.16
CA SER A 193 29.32 -0.31 12.85
C SER A 193 30.36 0.71 12.39
N THR A 194 29.92 1.80 11.73
CA THR A 194 30.80 2.91 11.35
C THR A 194 31.24 3.73 12.54
N GLU A 195 30.31 4.05 13.47
CA GLU A 195 30.62 4.80 14.68
C GLU A 195 31.62 4.05 15.61
N GLN A 196 31.54 2.72 15.67
CA GLN A 196 32.48 1.91 16.45
C GLN A 196 33.90 1.94 15.88
N LYS A 197 34.03 1.91 14.53
CA LYS A 197 35.34 1.97 13.85
C LYS A 197 36.03 3.35 13.95
N GLU A 198 35.27 4.43 14.19
CA GLU A 198 35.85 5.76 14.40
C GLU A 198 36.31 6.00 15.85
N GLN A 199 35.96 5.11 16.79
CA GLN A 199 36.32 5.20 18.20
C GLN A 199 37.52 4.30 18.58
N GLU A 200 37.95 3.42 17.70
CA GLU A 200 39.15 2.59 17.81
C GLU A 200 40.35 3.25 17.13
#